data_ce18508c8bd659fa9e6e557f4a93b878
#
_entry.id   ce18508c8bd659fa9e6e557f4a93b878
#
_cell.length_a   1.000
_cell.length_b   1.000
_cell.length_c   1.000
_cell.angle_alpha   90.00
_cell.angle_beta   90.00
_cell.angle_gamma   90.00
#
_symmetry.space_group_name_H-M   'P 1'
#
loop_
_entity.id
_entity.type
_entity.pdbx_description
1 polymer ?
#
loop_
_entity_poly.entity_id
_entity_poly.type
_entity_poly.pdbx_seq_one_letter_code
_entity_poly.pdbx_strand_id
1 'polypeptide(L)'
;MRTSEQIDQLAAALAAAQAAFPPIKKDRTATVPTKTGGTYSYTYADLGSVLDAVRPALTANGLSITQGGTEGKLVTRLLHVSGQWIESDGTLPATQATPQGLGSAITYARRYWLTALLGVVAESDDDGALGSEAEKPRRRRASSETGEAITDAQLRKIAASFSDLGITDRNDRLDYTREVVQRDVESSKELTKREASTLIDALMGDVAALEGSGPT
;
A
#
# COMPACT_ATOMS: atom_id res chain seq x y z
N MET A 1 11.15 0.74 -24.81
CA MET A 1 12.59 0.61 -24.51
C MET A 1 13.36 0.79 -25.82
N ARG A 2 14.43 1.57 -25.82
CA ARG A 2 15.31 1.84 -26.96
C ARG A 2 16.77 1.54 -26.56
N THR A 3 17.63 1.22 -27.52
CA THR A 3 19.03 0.91 -27.27
C THR A 3 19.92 1.54 -28.33
N SER A 4 21.23 1.67 -28.06
CA SER A 4 22.22 1.82 -29.10
C SER A 4 22.25 0.60 -30.04
N GLU A 5 22.86 0.74 -31.19
CA GLU A 5 22.93 -0.34 -32.21
C GLU A 5 23.60 -1.61 -31.66
N GLN A 6 24.64 -1.44 -30.84
CA GLN A 6 25.31 -2.50 -30.10
C GLN A 6 25.10 -2.31 -28.61
N ILE A 7 25.01 -3.41 -27.86
CA ILE A 7 24.80 -3.41 -26.41
C ILE A 7 25.64 -4.48 -25.68
N ASP A 8 26.54 -5.14 -26.35
CA ASP A 8 27.32 -6.26 -25.82
C ASP A 8 28.17 -5.87 -24.60
N GLN A 9 28.86 -4.73 -24.64
CA GLN A 9 29.63 -4.25 -23.50
C GLN A 9 28.73 -3.75 -22.35
N LEU A 10 27.65 -3.02 -22.66
CA LEU A 10 26.71 -2.58 -21.69
C LEU A 10 26.00 -3.77 -21.03
N ALA A 11 25.62 -4.80 -21.78
CA ALA A 11 24.94 -5.97 -21.23
C ALA A 11 25.89 -6.74 -20.27
N ALA A 12 27.16 -6.94 -20.61
CA ALA A 12 28.14 -7.56 -19.75
C ALA A 12 28.36 -6.74 -18.45
N ALA A 13 28.52 -5.42 -18.59
CA ALA A 13 28.70 -4.50 -17.47
C ALA A 13 27.47 -4.47 -16.56
N LEU A 14 26.25 -4.45 -17.12
CA LEU A 14 25.01 -4.46 -16.34
C LEU A 14 24.84 -5.76 -15.57
N ALA A 15 25.12 -6.91 -16.19
CA ALA A 15 25.05 -8.20 -15.52
C ALA A 15 26.04 -8.27 -14.33
N ALA A 16 27.23 -7.76 -14.47
CA ALA A 16 28.23 -7.68 -13.40
C ALA A 16 27.77 -6.71 -12.28
N ALA A 17 27.22 -5.56 -12.64
CA ALA A 17 26.70 -4.60 -11.67
C ALA A 17 25.52 -5.16 -10.87
N GLN A 18 24.57 -5.83 -11.55
CA GLN A 18 23.42 -6.45 -10.90
C GLN A 18 23.81 -7.53 -9.90
N ALA A 19 24.83 -8.34 -10.20
CA ALA A 19 25.36 -9.35 -9.28
C ALA A 19 25.96 -8.73 -7.99
N ALA A 20 26.36 -7.46 -8.05
CA ALA A 20 26.97 -6.72 -6.94
C ALA A 20 26.01 -5.77 -6.21
N PHE A 21 24.74 -5.69 -6.61
CA PHE A 21 23.75 -4.86 -5.92
C PHE A 21 23.49 -5.41 -4.52
N PRO A 22 23.61 -4.59 -3.46
CA PRO A 22 23.21 -4.99 -2.13
C PRO A 22 21.69 -5.01 -2.00
N PRO A 23 21.15 -5.69 -0.97
CA PRO A 23 19.75 -5.56 -0.62
C PRO A 23 19.36 -4.09 -0.35
N ILE A 24 18.29 -3.62 -0.99
CA ILE A 24 17.82 -2.25 -0.83
C ILE A 24 16.95 -2.16 0.45
N LYS A 25 17.32 -1.27 1.37
CA LYS A 25 16.57 -1.05 2.62
C LYS A 25 15.24 -0.36 2.31
N LYS A 26 14.16 -0.97 2.78
CA LYS A 26 12.79 -0.45 2.70
C LYS A 26 12.42 0.19 4.04
N ASP A 27 12.92 1.38 4.30
CA ASP A 27 12.84 2.08 5.60
C ASP A 27 11.80 3.21 5.62
N ARG A 28 11.09 3.41 4.52
CA ARG A 28 9.99 4.37 4.43
C ARG A 28 8.65 3.65 4.46
N THR A 29 7.66 4.27 5.11
CA THR A 29 6.29 3.78 5.13
C THR A 29 5.39 4.77 4.41
N ALA A 30 4.62 4.30 3.44
CA ALA A 30 3.53 5.04 2.83
C ALA A 30 2.20 4.55 3.40
N THR A 31 1.30 5.47 3.71
CA THR A 31 -0.07 5.18 4.14
C THR A 31 -1.03 5.75 3.10
N VAL A 32 -1.81 4.89 2.48
CA VAL A 32 -2.74 5.24 1.41
C VAL A 32 -4.17 5.02 1.90
N PRO A 33 -5.07 6.01 1.77
CA PRO A 33 -6.48 5.81 2.07
C PRO A 33 -7.12 4.85 1.05
N THR A 34 -7.91 3.89 1.53
CA THR A 34 -8.68 2.99 0.67
C THR A 34 -10.02 3.59 0.29
N LYS A 35 -10.61 3.17 -0.82
CA LYS A 35 -11.95 3.62 -1.27
C LYS A 35 -13.06 3.28 -0.27
N THR A 36 -12.82 2.33 0.61
CA THR A 36 -13.77 1.87 1.65
C THR A 36 -13.59 2.58 2.99
N GLY A 37 -12.80 3.68 3.05
CA GLY A 37 -12.61 4.48 4.26
C GLY A 37 -11.54 3.96 5.24
N GLY A 38 -10.82 2.89 4.90
CA GLY A 38 -9.66 2.40 5.65
C GLY A 38 -8.35 3.04 5.17
N THR A 39 -7.24 2.60 5.76
CA THR A 39 -5.88 2.94 5.31
C THR A 39 -5.08 1.67 5.08
N TYR A 40 -4.26 1.68 4.06
CA TYR A 40 -3.28 0.64 3.79
C TYR A 40 -1.88 1.23 3.92
N SER A 41 -0.96 0.51 4.55
CA SER A 41 0.43 0.95 4.71
C SER A 41 1.35 -0.09 4.11
N TYR A 42 2.36 0.37 3.37
CA TYR A 42 3.41 -0.47 2.82
C TYR A 42 4.78 0.17 3.02
N THR A 43 5.83 -0.66 3.07
CA THR A 43 7.20 -0.19 3.19
C THR A 43 7.87 -0.12 1.83
N TYR A 44 8.69 0.90 1.63
CA TYR A 44 9.44 1.11 0.40
C TYR A 44 10.80 1.77 0.66
N ALA A 45 11.70 1.65 -0.30
CA ALA A 45 12.92 2.42 -0.35
C ALA A 45 12.68 3.73 -1.11
N ASP A 46 13.12 4.86 -0.59
CA ASP A 46 13.06 6.12 -1.32
C ASP A 46 14.09 6.15 -2.48
N LEU A 47 13.99 7.16 -3.35
CA LEU A 47 14.88 7.29 -4.50
C LEU A 47 16.36 7.41 -4.09
N GLY A 48 16.64 8.09 -2.96
CA GLY A 48 17.98 8.23 -2.42
C GLY A 48 18.55 6.87 -2.03
N SER A 49 17.81 6.09 -1.22
CA SER A 49 18.19 4.75 -0.78
C SER A 49 18.47 3.80 -1.96
N VAL A 50 17.66 3.87 -3.01
CA VAL A 50 17.88 3.09 -4.24
C VAL A 50 19.18 3.51 -4.92
N LEU A 51 19.38 4.82 -5.14
CA LEU A 51 20.59 5.33 -5.82
C LEU A 51 21.85 5.03 -5.02
N ASP A 52 21.84 5.17 -3.70
CA ASP A 52 23.00 4.88 -2.84
C ASP A 52 23.35 3.40 -2.85
N ALA A 53 22.36 2.52 -2.96
CA ALA A 53 22.60 1.08 -3.06
C ALA A 53 23.19 0.68 -4.41
N VAL A 54 22.69 1.20 -5.54
CA VAL A 54 23.08 0.73 -6.86
C VAL A 54 24.30 1.45 -7.47
N ARG A 55 24.49 2.74 -7.13
CA ARG A 55 25.51 3.59 -7.75
C ARG A 55 26.95 3.07 -7.62
N PRO A 56 27.41 2.54 -6.47
CA PRO A 56 28.75 2.00 -6.36
C PRO A 56 29.03 0.87 -7.36
N ALA A 57 28.10 -0.09 -7.48
CA ALA A 57 28.27 -1.22 -8.40
C ALA A 57 28.16 -0.76 -9.87
N LEU A 58 27.27 0.16 -10.19
CA LEU A 58 27.19 0.74 -11.54
C LEU A 58 28.51 1.43 -11.92
N THR A 59 29.00 2.31 -11.07
CA THR A 59 30.24 3.06 -11.32
C THR A 59 31.43 2.14 -11.47
N ALA A 60 31.56 1.10 -10.64
CA ALA A 60 32.65 0.10 -10.72
C ALA A 60 32.64 -0.66 -12.05
N ASN A 61 31.50 -0.75 -12.73
CA ASN A 61 31.32 -1.40 -14.02
C ASN A 61 31.22 -0.42 -15.20
N GLY A 62 31.63 0.84 -15.02
CA GLY A 62 31.60 1.85 -16.09
C GLY A 62 30.19 2.29 -16.52
N LEU A 63 29.21 2.10 -15.67
CA LEU A 63 27.81 2.46 -15.93
C LEU A 63 27.41 3.74 -15.22
N SER A 64 26.60 4.56 -15.89
CA SER A 64 25.98 5.77 -15.33
C SER A 64 24.52 5.87 -15.71
N ILE A 65 23.74 6.59 -14.90
CA ILE A 65 22.30 6.77 -15.10
C ILE A 65 22.01 8.26 -15.29
N THR A 66 21.19 8.56 -16.29
CA THR A 66 20.57 9.89 -16.45
C THR A 66 19.05 9.76 -16.48
N GLN A 67 18.38 10.73 -15.87
CA GLN A 67 16.94 10.84 -15.91
C GLN A 67 16.53 12.27 -16.26
N GLY A 68 15.73 12.44 -17.29
CA GLY A 68 15.23 13.74 -17.74
C GLY A 68 13.77 13.67 -18.16
N GLY A 69 13.10 14.80 -18.13
CA GLY A 69 11.69 14.90 -18.57
C GLY A 69 11.60 15.54 -19.95
N THR A 70 10.70 15.04 -20.78
CA THR A 70 10.30 15.64 -22.05
C THR A 70 8.83 15.33 -22.32
N GLU A 71 8.05 16.32 -22.74
CA GLU A 71 6.65 16.17 -23.18
C GLU A 71 5.75 15.35 -22.22
N GLY A 72 5.87 15.60 -20.91
CA GLY A 72 5.10 14.88 -19.89
C GLY A 72 5.57 13.44 -19.62
N LYS A 73 6.73 13.06 -20.16
CA LYS A 73 7.37 11.77 -19.92
C LYS A 73 8.66 11.91 -19.14
N LEU A 74 8.99 10.89 -18.39
CA LEU A 74 10.32 10.70 -17.81
C LEU A 74 11.10 9.72 -18.67
N VAL A 75 12.28 10.10 -19.11
CA VAL A 75 13.25 9.20 -19.79
C VAL A 75 14.29 8.80 -18.78
N THR A 76 14.51 7.51 -18.62
CA THR A 76 15.60 6.93 -17.81
C THR A 76 16.57 6.23 -18.76
N ARG A 77 17.82 6.64 -18.78
CA ARG A 77 18.86 6.07 -19.63
C ARG A 77 20.02 5.55 -18.79
N LEU A 78 20.44 4.33 -19.08
CA LEU A 78 21.68 3.73 -18.59
C LEU A 78 22.71 3.84 -19.70
N LEU A 79 23.88 4.38 -19.38
CA LEU A 79 25.00 4.59 -20.29
C LEU A 79 26.21 3.79 -19.82
N HIS A 80 26.94 3.23 -20.75
CA HIS A 80 28.25 2.60 -20.52
C HIS A 80 29.37 3.48 -21.07
N VAL A 81 30.57 3.36 -20.51
CA VAL A 81 31.78 4.12 -20.95
C VAL A 81 32.13 3.90 -22.42
N SER A 82 31.73 2.81 -23.05
CA SER A 82 31.88 2.55 -24.48
C SER A 82 30.99 3.43 -25.38
N GLY A 83 30.07 4.21 -24.82
CA GLY A 83 29.03 4.94 -25.55
C GLY A 83 27.74 4.15 -25.81
N GLN A 84 27.72 2.87 -25.45
CA GLN A 84 26.50 2.05 -25.53
C GLN A 84 25.48 2.48 -24.47
N TRP A 85 24.21 2.39 -24.81
CA TRP A 85 23.14 2.81 -23.91
C TRP A 85 21.86 1.99 -24.10
N ILE A 86 21.05 1.96 -23.04
CA ILE A 86 19.68 1.48 -23.03
C ILE A 86 18.82 2.52 -22.35
N GLU A 87 17.61 2.74 -22.85
CA GLU A 87 16.70 3.73 -22.30
C GLU A 87 15.26 3.24 -22.30
N SER A 88 14.54 3.68 -21.27
CA SER A 88 13.11 3.49 -21.11
C SER A 88 12.45 4.83 -20.86
N ASP A 89 11.27 5.04 -21.41
CA ASP A 89 10.44 6.20 -21.14
C ASP A 89 9.12 5.78 -20.52
N GLY A 90 8.58 6.64 -19.67
CA GLY A 90 7.31 6.43 -19.02
C GLY A 90 6.57 7.73 -18.76
N THR A 91 5.25 7.66 -18.80
CA THR A 91 4.39 8.81 -18.53
C THR A 91 4.48 9.19 -17.05
N LEU A 92 4.56 10.49 -16.76
CA LEU A 92 4.42 10.99 -15.41
C LEU A 92 2.98 10.75 -14.93
N PRO A 93 2.79 10.27 -13.68
CA PRO A 93 1.45 10.09 -13.15
C PRO A 93 0.71 11.43 -13.09
N ALA A 94 -0.58 11.41 -13.39
CA ALA A 94 -1.43 12.59 -13.25
C ALA A 94 -1.49 13.03 -11.79
N THR A 95 -1.26 14.31 -11.55
CA THR A 95 -1.25 14.89 -10.20
C THR A 95 -2.07 16.16 -10.15
N GLN A 96 -2.27 16.67 -8.94
CA GLN A 96 -2.75 18.03 -8.76
C GLN A 96 -1.80 19.03 -9.45
N ALA A 97 -2.35 20.03 -10.13
CA ALA A 97 -1.60 21.06 -10.86
C ALA A 97 -0.93 22.07 -9.90
N THR A 98 -0.12 21.54 -8.97
CA THR A 98 0.67 22.33 -8.02
C THR A 98 2.15 22.00 -8.18
N PRO A 99 3.07 22.94 -7.91
CA PRO A 99 4.52 22.64 -7.97
C PRO A 99 4.92 21.48 -7.07
N GLN A 100 4.31 21.35 -5.89
CA GLN A 100 4.57 20.24 -4.96
C GLN A 100 4.05 18.91 -5.50
N GLY A 101 2.84 18.89 -6.09
CA GLY A 101 2.27 17.70 -6.74
C GLY A 101 3.16 17.21 -7.88
N LEU A 102 3.62 18.15 -8.74
CA LEU A 102 4.54 17.82 -9.82
C LEU A 102 5.87 17.27 -9.31
N GLY A 103 6.48 17.88 -8.28
CA GLY A 103 7.73 17.42 -7.67
C GLY A 103 7.61 16.00 -7.10
N SER A 104 6.49 15.72 -6.43
CA SER A 104 6.18 14.38 -5.90
C SER A 104 6.03 13.35 -7.01
N ALA A 105 5.31 13.69 -8.09
CA ALA A 105 5.12 12.83 -9.26
C ALA A 105 6.44 12.49 -9.95
N ILE A 106 7.29 13.48 -10.14
CA ILE A 106 8.62 13.29 -10.75
C ILE A 106 9.47 12.36 -9.87
N THR A 107 9.50 12.58 -8.55
CA THR A 107 10.28 11.74 -7.63
C THR A 107 9.79 10.30 -7.63
N TYR A 108 8.47 10.11 -7.62
CA TYR A 108 7.83 8.81 -7.73
C TYR A 108 8.20 8.10 -9.04
N ALA A 109 8.00 8.77 -10.17
CA ALA A 109 8.30 8.24 -11.49
C ALA A 109 9.80 7.89 -11.65
N ARG A 110 10.70 8.74 -11.14
CA ARG A 110 12.15 8.48 -11.16
C ARG A 110 12.51 7.19 -10.45
N ARG A 111 11.94 6.95 -9.28
CA ARG A 111 12.17 5.71 -8.52
C ARG A 111 11.67 4.49 -9.31
N TYR A 112 10.44 4.51 -9.79
CA TYR A 112 9.83 3.38 -10.50
C TYR A 112 10.59 3.03 -11.79
N TRP A 113 10.88 4.02 -12.63
CA TRP A 113 11.57 3.76 -13.90
C TRP A 113 13.04 3.39 -13.69
N LEU A 114 13.69 3.88 -12.63
CA LEU A 114 15.03 3.46 -12.25
C LEU A 114 15.07 1.99 -11.82
N THR A 115 14.19 1.60 -10.90
CA THR A 115 14.16 0.23 -10.38
C THR A 115 13.75 -0.77 -11.46
N ALA A 116 12.78 -0.41 -12.31
CA ALA A 116 12.37 -1.23 -13.46
C ALA A 116 13.51 -1.43 -14.46
N LEU A 117 14.27 -0.37 -14.80
CA LEU A 117 15.39 -0.46 -15.74
C LEU A 117 16.55 -1.30 -15.20
N LEU A 118 16.82 -1.22 -13.89
CA LEU A 118 17.91 -1.95 -13.24
C LEU A 118 17.50 -3.36 -12.76
N GLY A 119 16.22 -3.74 -12.84
CA GLY A 119 15.74 -5.03 -12.36
C GLY A 119 15.84 -5.21 -10.84
N VAL A 120 15.67 -4.13 -10.07
CA VAL A 120 15.74 -4.15 -8.60
C VAL A 120 14.37 -3.92 -7.96
N VAL A 121 14.12 -4.53 -6.79
CA VAL A 121 12.88 -4.41 -6.05
C VAL A 121 13.06 -3.39 -4.92
N ALA A 122 12.31 -2.29 -4.99
CA ALA A 122 12.33 -1.20 -4.01
C ALA A 122 11.11 -1.17 -3.09
N GLU A 123 10.16 -2.07 -3.29
CA GLU A 123 8.93 -2.20 -2.51
C GLU A 123 8.79 -3.62 -1.95
N SER A 124 7.98 -3.81 -0.91
CA SER A 124 7.60 -5.16 -0.50
C SER A 124 6.69 -5.76 -1.57
N ASP A 125 6.93 -7.00 -2.00
CA ASP A 125 6.12 -7.75 -2.98
C ASP A 125 4.69 -8.02 -2.51
N ASP A 126 4.09 -7.09 -1.78
CA ASP A 126 2.71 -7.19 -1.28
C ASP A 126 1.68 -6.65 -2.29
N ASP A 127 2.14 -6.38 -3.53
CA ASP A 127 1.32 -5.87 -4.64
C ASP A 127 0.22 -6.84 -5.10
N GLY A 128 0.24 -8.08 -4.61
CA GLY A 128 -0.83 -9.06 -4.83
C GLY A 128 -2.15 -8.75 -4.13
N ALA A 129 -2.18 -7.83 -3.16
CA ALA A 129 -3.38 -7.56 -2.36
C ALA A 129 -4.32 -6.50 -2.98
N LEU A 130 -3.83 -5.65 -3.89
CA LEU A 130 -4.61 -4.54 -4.45
C LEU A 130 -5.00 -4.70 -5.94
N GLY A 131 -4.47 -5.70 -6.64
CA GLY A 131 -4.65 -5.86 -8.10
C GLY A 131 -5.56 -7.00 -8.54
N SER A 132 -6.06 -7.83 -7.66
CA SER A 132 -6.87 -8.97 -8.06
C SER A 132 -8.17 -9.09 -7.26
N GLU A 133 -9.23 -8.47 -7.77
CA GLU A 133 -10.56 -9.08 -7.70
C GLU A 133 -10.66 -10.25 -8.71
N ALA A 134 -9.62 -11.08 -8.79
CA ALA A 134 -9.64 -12.34 -9.53
C ALA A 134 -9.15 -13.44 -8.60
N GLU A 135 -10.10 -14.25 -8.17
CA GLU A 135 -9.98 -15.59 -7.57
C GLU A 135 -8.57 -16.07 -7.20
N LYS A 136 -8.25 -16.01 -5.89
CA LYS A 136 -7.19 -16.84 -5.32
C LYS A 136 -7.69 -18.28 -5.14
N PRO A 137 -6.92 -19.31 -5.56
CA PRO A 137 -7.26 -20.67 -5.25
C PRO A 137 -7.21 -20.88 -3.71
N ARG A 138 -8.34 -21.25 -3.14
CA ARG A 138 -8.51 -21.61 -1.74
C ARG A 138 -7.52 -22.70 -1.35
N ARG A 139 -6.45 -22.39 -0.67
CA ARG A 139 -5.77 -23.37 0.17
C ARG A 139 -6.70 -23.68 1.35
N ARG A 140 -7.33 -24.83 1.27
CA ARG A 140 -8.05 -25.44 2.38
C ARG A 140 -7.11 -25.53 3.60
N ARG A 141 -7.33 -24.69 4.59
CA ARG A 141 -6.97 -24.97 5.98
C ARG A 141 -8.23 -25.43 6.68
N ALA A 142 -8.06 -26.51 7.43
CA ALA A 142 -9.11 -27.22 8.11
C ALA A 142 -9.99 -26.30 8.96
N SER A 143 -11.27 -26.58 8.89
CA SER A 143 -12.37 -26.02 9.66
C SER A 143 -12.09 -25.98 11.16
N SER A 144 -12.09 -24.79 11.74
CA SER A 144 -12.64 -24.56 13.07
C SER A 144 -13.78 -23.56 12.92
N GLU A 145 -14.89 -23.84 13.51
CA GLU A 145 -16.13 -23.04 13.55
C GLU A 145 -15.87 -21.73 14.31
N THR A 146 -15.32 -20.72 13.62
CA THR A 146 -15.30 -19.33 14.08
C THR A 146 -15.39 -18.45 12.85
N GLY A 147 -16.48 -17.68 12.75
CA GLY A 147 -16.72 -16.73 11.66
C GLY A 147 -15.58 -15.70 11.54
N GLU A 148 -15.44 -15.06 10.38
CA GLU A 148 -14.43 -14.02 10.15
C GLU A 148 -14.46 -12.98 11.28
N ALA A 149 -13.29 -12.60 11.81
CA ALA A 149 -13.16 -11.63 12.90
C ALA A 149 -13.70 -10.25 12.51
N ILE A 150 -14.22 -9.53 13.50
CA ILE A 150 -14.69 -8.14 13.37
C ILE A 150 -13.66 -7.25 12.68
N THR A 151 -14.13 -6.31 11.86
CA THR A 151 -13.29 -5.32 11.19
C THR A 151 -13.11 -4.06 12.05
N ASP A 152 -12.00 -3.32 11.83
CA ASP A 152 -11.78 -2.04 12.50
C ASP A 152 -12.86 -0.98 12.15
N ALA A 153 -13.48 -1.08 10.98
CA ALA A 153 -14.59 -0.22 10.59
C ALA A 153 -15.83 -0.50 11.46
N GLN A 154 -16.15 -1.78 11.66
CA GLN A 154 -17.24 -2.19 12.54
C GLN A 154 -16.98 -1.82 13.99
N LEU A 155 -15.75 -2.00 14.50
CA LEU A 155 -15.37 -1.57 15.86
C LEU A 155 -15.58 -0.07 16.07
N ARG A 156 -15.17 0.76 15.11
CA ARG A 156 -15.37 2.21 15.18
C ARG A 156 -16.86 2.58 15.13
N LYS A 157 -17.64 1.91 14.28
CA LYS A 157 -19.08 2.17 14.18
C LYS A 157 -19.81 1.78 15.48
N ILE A 158 -19.48 0.63 16.07
CA ILE A 158 -20.01 0.21 17.38
C ILE A 158 -19.67 1.25 18.45
N ALA A 159 -18.43 1.73 18.51
CA ALA A 159 -18.01 2.72 19.49
C ALA A 159 -18.75 4.06 19.32
N ALA A 160 -18.97 4.52 18.09
CA ALA A 160 -19.72 5.72 17.79
C ALA A 160 -21.21 5.56 18.21
N SER A 161 -21.85 4.45 17.82
CA SER A 161 -23.26 4.22 18.17
C SER A 161 -23.48 4.11 19.68
N PHE A 162 -22.57 3.49 20.44
CA PHE A 162 -22.64 3.54 21.92
C PHE A 162 -22.52 4.96 22.48
N SER A 163 -21.68 5.80 21.86
CA SER A 163 -21.55 7.21 22.24
C SER A 163 -22.83 8.00 21.95
N ASP A 164 -23.48 7.74 20.81
CA ASP A 164 -24.74 8.38 20.41
C ASP A 164 -25.89 8.00 21.36
N LEU A 165 -25.87 6.77 21.90
CA LEU A 165 -26.79 6.29 22.94
C LEU A 165 -26.43 6.78 24.36
N GLY A 166 -25.31 7.48 24.55
CA GLY A 166 -24.84 7.92 25.86
C GLY A 166 -24.27 6.79 26.73
N ILE A 167 -24.09 5.59 26.20
CA ILE A 167 -23.54 4.45 26.95
C ILE A 167 -22.00 4.58 26.95
N THR A 168 -21.44 5.14 28.01
CA THR A 168 -20.01 5.44 28.14
C THR A 168 -19.24 4.41 28.97
N ASP A 169 -19.91 3.76 29.93
CA ASP A 169 -19.28 2.74 30.78
C ASP A 169 -18.95 1.48 29.98
N ARG A 170 -17.79 0.88 30.30
CA ARG A 170 -17.33 -0.34 29.62
C ARG A 170 -18.20 -1.55 29.91
N ASN A 171 -18.65 -1.70 31.14
CA ASN A 171 -19.42 -2.87 31.53
C ASN A 171 -20.82 -2.81 30.92
N ASP A 172 -21.47 -1.63 30.90
CA ASP A 172 -22.75 -1.43 30.24
C ASP A 172 -22.69 -1.76 28.75
N ARG A 173 -21.60 -1.37 28.06
CA ARG A 173 -21.36 -1.73 26.65
C ARG A 173 -21.20 -3.24 26.46
N LEU A 174 -20.48 -3.90 27.36
CA LEU A 174 -20.30 -5.35 27.29
C LEU A 174 -21.60 -6.10 27.56
N ASP A 175 -22.38 -5.67 28.55
CA ASP A 175 -23.65 -6.29 28.89
C ASP A 175 -24.65 -6.15 27.75
N TYR A 176 -24.79 -4.97 27.15
CA TYR A 176 -25.58 -4.76 25.94
C TYR A 176 -25.10 -5.65 24.78
N THR A 177 -23.77 -5.74 24.57
CA THR A 177 -23.19 -6.57 23.53
C THR A 177 -23.54 -8.04 23.75
N ARG A 178 -23.40 -8.58 24.98
CA ARG A 178 -23.73 -9.95 25.36
C ARG A 178 -25.21 -10.28 25.12
N GLU A 179 -26.07 -9.34 25.43
CA GLU A 179 -27.50 -9.49 25.21
C GLU A 179 -27.85 -9.63 23.72
N VAL A 180 -27.22 -8.80 22.86
CA VAL A 180 -27.49 -8.82 21.42
C VAL A 180 -26.86 -10.04 20.74
N VAL A 181 -25.63 -10.43 21.11
CA VAL A 181 -24.93 -11.56 20.44
C VAL A 181 -25.24 -12.91 21.08
N GLN A 182 -26.00 -12.94 22.19
CA GLN A 182 -26.44 -14.15 22.90
C GLN A 182 -25.29 -15.06 23.34
N ARG A 183 -24.13 -14.49 23.64
CA ARG A 183 -22.98 -15.22 24.21
C ARG A 183 -22.11 -14.30 25.07
N ASP A 184 -21.31 -14.91 25.93
CA ASP A 184 -20.36 -14.19 26.75
C ASP A 184 -19.17 -13.67 25.90
N VAL A 185 -18.81 -12.40 26.11
CA VAL A 185 -17.69 -11.71 25.46
C VAL A 185 -16.99 -10.82 26.47
N GLU A 186 -15.68 -10.79 26.45
CA GLU A 186 -14.86 -9.93 27.29
C GLU A 186 -14.44 -8.63 26.56
N SER A 187 -14.55 -8.63 25.24
CA SER A 187 -14.21 -7.49 24.39
C SER A 187 -14.98 -7.52 23.07
N SER A 188 -15.38 -6.35 22.56
CA SER A 188 -15.96 -6.24 21.22
C SER A 188 -15.03 -6.74 20.10
N LYS A 189 -13.73 -6.89 20.37
CA LYS A 189 -12.75 -7.46 19.41
C LYS A 189 -12.90 -8.97 19.21
N GLU A 190 -13.62 -9.65 20.08
CA GLU A 190 -13.90 -11.09 19.98
C GLU A 190 -15.09 -11.42 19.10
N LEU A 191 -15.80 -10.40 18.64
CA LEU A 191 -16.96 -10.55 17.78
C LEU A 191 -16.53 -11.03 16.39
N THR A 192 -17.34 -11.87 15.79
CA THR A 192 -17.28 -12.16 14.37
C THR A 192 -17.87 -10.99 13.57
N LYS A 193 -17.56 -10.88 12.29
CA LYS A 193 -18.15 -9.87 11.39
C LYS A 193 -19.68 -9.89 11.40
N ARG A 194 -20.26 -11.10 11.50
CA ARG A 194 -21.71 -11.28 11.52
C ARG A 194 -22.32 -10.77 12.81
N GLU A 195 -21.74 -11.13 13.95
CA GLU A 195 -22.18 -10.62 15.27
C GLU A 195 -22.02 -9.10 15.36
N ALA A 196 -20.92 -8.56 14.84
CA ALA A 196 -20.70 -7.13 14.81
C ALA A 196 -21.75 -6.39 13.94
N SER A 197 -22.17 -6.97 12.81
CA SER A 197 -23.23 -6.39 11.99
C SER A 197 -24.56 -6.42 12.74
N THR A 198 -24.91 -7.52 13.39
CA THR A 198 -26.13 -7.64 14.21
C THR A 198 -26.13 -6.61 15.35
N LEU A 199 -24.99 -6.42 16.02
CA LEU A 199 -24.85 -5.42 17.08
C LEU A 199 -25.00 -3.99 16.54
N ILE A 200 -24.42 -3.68 15.38
CA ILE A 200 -24.55 -2.36 14.74
C ILE A 200 -26.00 -2.07 14.38
N ASP A 201 -26.72 -3.05 13.83
CA ASP A 201 -28.12 -2.90 13.43
C ASP A 201 -29.03 -2.66 14.67
N ALA A 202 -28.79 -3.35 15.78
CA ALA A 202 -29.50 -3.13 17.05
C ALA A 202 -29.24 -1.72 17.61
N LEU A 203 -27.97 -1.32 17.71
CA LEU A 203 -27.58 0.01 18.20
C LEU A 203 -28.18 1.14 17.33
N MET A 204 -28.17 0.98 16.00
CA MET A 204 -28.76 1.98 15.10
C MET A 204 -30.28 2.07 15.25
N GLY A 205 -30.97 0.94 15.53
CA GLY A 205 -32.38 0.93 15.84
C GLY A 205 -32.69 1.71 17.10
N ASP A 206 -31.90 1.55 18.15
CA ASP A 206 -32.10 2.26 19.42
C ASP A 206 -31.78 3.76 19.29
N VAL A 207 -30.77 4.15 18.54
CA VAL A 207 -30.46 5.56 18.23
C VAL A 207 -31.62 6.20 17.49
N ALA A 208 -32.17 5.53 16.47
CA ALA A 208 -33.34 6.04 15.73
C ALA A 208 -34.59 6.16 16.61
N ALA A 209 -34.79 5.26 17.58
CA ALA A 209 -35.88 5.32 18.53
C ALA A 209 -35.76 6.51 19.50
N LEU A 210 -34.53 6.86 19.91
CA LEU A 210 -34.26 8.05 20.73
C LEU A 210 -34.57 9.36 19.97
N GLU A 211 -34.15 9.43 18.70
CA GLU A 211 -34.39 10.61 17.85
C GLU A 211 -35.87 10.80 17.51
N GLY A 212 -36.66 9.71 17.40
CA GLY A 212 -38.08 9.74 17.13
C GLY A 212 -38.96 10.07 18.35
N SER A 213 -38.38 10.09 19.56
CA SER A 213 -39.09 10.35 20.84
C SER A 213 -38.96 11.80 21.34
N GLY A 214 -38.58 12.76 20.49
CA GLY A 214 -38.50 14.17 20.82
C GLY A 214 -39.90 14.73 21.18
N PRO A 215 -40.03 15.63 22.17
CA PRO A 215 -41.28 16.08 22.70
C PRO A 215 -42.08 16.85 21.66
N THR A 216 -43.36 16.46 21.53
CA THR A 216 -44.44 17.25 20.90
C THR A 216 -44.75 18.51 21.72
#